data_4409dff87e087a994024ea43776464c1
#
_entry.id   4409dff87e087a994024ea43776464c1
#
_cell.length_a   1.000
_cell.length_b   1.000
_cell.length_c   1.000
_cell.angle_alpha   90.00
_cell.angle_beta   90.00
_cell.angle_gamma   90.00
#
_symmetry.space_group_name_H-M   'P 1'
#
loop_
_entity.id
_entity.type
_entity.pdbx_description
1 polymer ?
#
loop_
_entity_poly.entity_id
_entity_poly.type
_entity_poly.pdbx_seq_one_letter_code
_entity_poly.pdbx_strand_id
1 'polypeptide(L)'
;MIKAFMKKLGEKSYLRDLKRIDSSTLHNDILKVKDIRYVNDHLIEHTLDVYYKSDNRFKPVVIDIHGGGFISCYKEMDALFANCLAQRDFVVFCVNYRLAYPRFNVFDQIEDIANAMRWIVSNAEKYEGDTNEMYIAGHSAGGVLAIAESLLCTDEKMREAFHIEDRKYTYHGIILDCGLMHFYKNALAYRGMRNMVFPKGYKRMDKYQYLIFEKHSKLKTLPKTVLFTNKKDTLRKMTYYFKRVL
;
A
#
# COMPACT_ATOMS: atom_id res chain seq x y z
N MET A 1 14.54 21.28 -8.25
CA MET A 1 15.58 20.48 -8.92
C MET A 1 15.74 19.09 -8.25
N ILE A 2 16.07 18.97 -6.98
CA ILE A 2 16.29 17.67 -6.27
C ILE A 2 15.08 16.72 -6.38
N LYS A 3 13.85 17.19 -6.14
CA LYS A 3 12.64 16.38 -6.21
C LYS A 3 12.41 15.77 -7.60
N ALA A 4 12.58 16.54 -8.65
CA ALA A 4 12.45 16.07 -10.04
C ALA A 4 13.53 15.03 -10.38
N PHE A 5 14.76 15.23 -9.90
CA PHE A 5 15.84 14.27 -10.06
C PHE A 5 15.53 12.94 -9.35
N MET A 6 15.05 12.98 -8.11
CA MET A 6 14.68 11.80 -7.34
C MET A 6 13.52 11.03 -8.00
N LYS A 7 12.51 11.73 -8.51
CA LYS A 7 11.42 11.11 -9.29
C LYS A 7 11.98 10.39 -10.52
N LYS A 8 12.81 11.05 -11.32
CA LYS A 8 13.42 10.47 -12.53
C LYS A 8 14.29 9.24 -12.19
N LEU A 9 15.01 9.29 -11.07
CA LEU A 9 15.81 8.15 -10.61
C LEU A 9 14.90 6.97 -10.21
N GLY A 10 13.81 7.24 -9.51
CA GLY A 10 12.79 6.24 -9.16
C GLY A 10 12.15 5.60 -10.38
N GLU A 11 11.75 6.41 -11.37
CA GLU A 11 11.20 5.93 -12.65
C GLU A 11 12.20 5.05 -13.42
N LYS A 12 13.47 5.45 -13.46
CA LYS A 12 14.51 4.63 -14.09
C LYS A 12 14.72 3.30 -13.36
N SER A 13 14.67 3.30 -12.04
CA SER A 13 14.72 2.06 -11.24
C SER A 13 13.53 1.16 -11.53
N TYR A 14 12.33 1.72 -11.50
CA TYR A 14 11.09 1.03 -11.83
C TYR A 14 11.15 0.34 -13.20
N LEU A 15 11.51 1.07 -14.25
CA LEU A 15 11.61 0.50 -15.60
C LEU A 15 12.68 -0.60 -15.70
N ARG A 16 13.78 -0.49 -14.96
CA ARG A 16 14.81 -1.53 -14.90
C ARG A 16 14.28 -2.78 -14.20
N ASP A 17 13.55 -2.60 -13.11
CA ASP A 17 13.07 -3.70 -12.28
C ASP A 17 11.90 -4.42 -12.97
N LEU A 18 11.03 -3.70 -13.70
CA LEU A 18 10.01 -4.30 -14.57
C LEU A 18 10.61 -5.25 -15.61
N LYS A 19 11.75 -4.86 -16.22
CA LYS A 19 12.44 -5.73 -17.20
C LYS A 19 13.01 -7.01 -16.58
N ARG A 20 13.10 -7.09 -15.27
CA ARG A 20 13.59 -8.28 -14.56
C ARG A 20 12.47 -9.24 -14.17
N ILE A 21 11.21 -8.80 -14.29
CA ILE A 21 10.07 -9.68 -14.09
C ILE A 21 10.06 -10.67 -15.25
N ASP A 22 10.41 -11.90 -14.93
CA ASP A 22 10.37 -12.99 -15.91
C ASP A 22 8.92 -13.46 -16.07
N SER A 23 8.31 -13.08 -17.19
CA SER A 23 6.94 -13.46 -17.50
C SER A 23 6.76 -14.97 -17.67
N SER A 24 7.83 -15.73 -17.91
CA SER A 24 7.76 -17.21 -18.00
C SER A 24 7.47 -17.86 -16.65
N THR A 25 7.67 -17.15 -15.54
CA THR A 25 7.36 -17.62 -14.19
C THR A 25 5.91 -17.37 -13.78
N LEU A 26 5.13 -16.64 -14.59
CA LEU A 26 3.72 -16.41 -14.33
C LEU A 26 2.91 -17.68 -14.65
N HIS A 27 2.00 -18.03 -13.73
CA HIS A 27 1.09 -19.14 -13.92
C HIS A 27 -0.01 -18.77 -14.92
N ASN A 28 -0.15 -19.56 -16.00
CA ASN A 28 -1.05 -19.29 -17.11
C ASN A 28 -2.53 -19.55 -16.78
N ASP A 29 -2.82 -20.29 -15.69
CA ASP A 29 -4.15 -20.58 -15.20
C ASP A 29 -4.71 -19.47 -14.30
N ILE A 30 -3.93 -18.42 -14.06
CA ILE A 30 -4.36 -17.25 -13.29
C ILE A 30 -4.94 -16.20 -14.23
N LEU A 31 -6.20 -15.84 -13.97
CA LEU A 31 -6.86 -14.75 -14.64
C LEU A 31 -6.33 -13.41 -14.13
N LYS A 32 -6.17 -12.48 -15.06
CA LYS A 32 -5.77 -11.11 -14.76
C LYS A 32 -6.73 -10.13 -15.42
N VAL A 33 -7.40 -9.30 -14.60
CA VAL A 33 -8.19 -8.16 -15.06
C VAL A 33 -7.41 -6.89 -14.73
N LYS A 34 -7.12 -6.08 -15.75
CA LYS A 34 -6.22 -4.92 -15.65
C LYS A 34 -6.99 -3.59 -15.64
N ASP A 35 -6.35 -2.59 -15.04
CA ASP A 35 -6.68 -1.16 -15.17
C ASP A 35 -8.14 -0.85 -14.82
N ILE A 36 -8.66 -1.57 -13.82
CA ILE A 36 -10.00 -1.33 -13.29
C ILE A 36 -9.99 -0.02 -12.52
N ARG A 37 -10.86 0.92 -12.89
CA ARG A 37 -10.98 2.20 -12.19
C ARG A 37 -11.77 2.03 -10.89
N TYR A 38 -11.19 2.45 -9.78
CA TYR A 38 -11.88 2.47 -8.49
C TYR A 38 -12.42 3.87 -8.13
N VAL A 39 -12.00 4.92 -8.89
CA VAL A 39 -12.62 6.24 -8.91
C VAL A 39 -13.02 6.56 -10.33
N ASN A 40 -14.19 7.19 -10.52
CA ASN A 40 -14.67 7.59 -11.84
C ASN A 40 -14.04 8.92 -12.28
N ASP A 41 -12.73 8.88 -12.58
CA ASP A 41 -11.97 10.00 -13.13
C ASP A 41 -11.01 9.52 -14.23
N HIS A 42 -10.09 10.39 -14.67
CA HIS A 42 -9.15 10.08 -15.75
C HIS A 42 -7.73 9.76 -15.25
N LEU A 43 -7.51 9.68 -13.93
CA LEU A 43 -6.20 9.40 -13.38
C LEU A 43 -5.87 7.91 -13.52
N ILE A 44 -4.74 7.60 -14.12
CA ILE A 44 -4.23 6.22 -14.21
C ILE A 44 -3.86 5.68 -12.83
N GLU A 45 -3.53 6.57 -11.91
CA GLU A 45 -3.24 6.26 -10.52
C GLU A 45 -4.47 5.74 -9.76
N HIS A 46 -5.68 6.00 -10.24
CA HIS A 46 -6.92 5.49 -9.66
C HIS A 46 -7.37 4.18 -10.32
N THR A 47 -6.41 3.30 -10.61
CA THR A 47 -6.65 1.97 -11.17
C THR A 47 -6.08 0.87 -10.29
N LEU A 48 -6.65 -0.32 -10.41
CA LEU A 48 -6.13 -1.56 -9.81
C LEU A 48 -6.15 -2.71 -10.82
N ASP A 49 -5.34 -3.74 -10.54
CA ASP A 49 -5.39 -5.02 -11.23
C ASP A 49 -5.90 -6.10 -10.28
N VAL A 50 -6.62 -7.08 -10.81
CA VAL A 50 -7.08 -8.26 -10.05
C VAL A 50 -6.45 -9.51 -10.63
N TYR A 51 -5.90 -10.36 -9.75
CA TYR A 51 -5.36 -11.67 -10.07
C TYR A 51 -6.13 -12.73 -9.29
N TYR A 52 -6.64 -13.76 -9.97
CA TYR A 52 -7.40 -14.82 -9.32
C TYR A 52 -7.47 -16.08 -10.19
N LYS A 53 -7.75 -17.20 -9.55
CA LYS A 53 -8.08 -18.45 -10.23
C LYS A 53 -9.58 -18.66 -10.17
N SER A 54 -10.23 -18.77 -11.33
CA SER A 54 -11.68 -18.97 -11.37
C SER A 54 -12.00 -20.46 -11.29
N ASP A 55 -12.68 -20.86 -10.22
CA ASP A 55 -13.13 -22.22 -9.97
C ASP A 55 -14.44 -22.29 -9.17
N ASN A 56 -15.19 -21.18 -9.13
CA ASN A 56 -16.47 -21.00 -8.43
C ASN A 56 -16.39 -21.20 -6.90
N ARG A 57 -15.22 -20.98 -6.29
CA ARG A 57 -15.03 -20.97 -4.84
C ARG A 57 -14.64 -19.59 -4.36
N PHE A 58 -15.24 -19.11 -3.28
CA PHE A 58 -14.78 -17.89 -2.63
C PHE A 58 -13.42 -18.12 -1.97
N LYS A 59 -12.55 -17.14 -2.08
CA LYS A 59 -11.15 -17.17 -1.64
C LYS A 59 -10.80 -15.96 -0.81
N PRO A 60 -9.86 -16.08 0.13
CA PRO A 60 -9.34 -14.93 0.87
C PRO A 60 -8.83 -13.85 -0.07
N VAL A 61 -9.05 -12.60 0.31
CA VAL A 61 -8.63 -11.43 -0.46
C VAL A 61 -7.33 -10.87 0.09
N VAL A 62 -6.39 -10.57 -0.78
CA VAL A 62 -5.18 -9.80 -0.47
C VAL A 62 -5.21 -8.47 -1.22
N ILE A 63 -5.07 -7.39 -0.49
CA ILE A 63 -4.90 -6.05 -1.06
C ILE A 63 -3.40 -5.75 -1.04
N ASP A 64 -2.82 -5.53 -2.21
CA ASP A 64 -1.39 -5.30 -2.37
C ASP A 64 -1.10 -3.85 -2.75
N ILE A 65 -0.25 -3.20 -1.96
CA ILE A 65 0.10 -1.79 -2.09
C ILE A 65 1.58 -1.66 -2.41
N HIS A 66 1.88 -1.23 -3.63
CA HIS A 66 3.24 -1.14 -4.14
C HIS A 66 4.13 -0.14 -3.39
N GLY A 67 5.43 -0.33 -3.51
CA GLY A 67 6.45 0.57 -2.99
C GLY A 67 6.74 1.77 -3.91
N GLY A 68 8.00 2.24 -3.89
CA GLY A 68 8.47 3.32 -4.78
C GLY A 68 8.69 4.67 -4.10
N GLY A 69 8.86 4.68 -2.76
CA GLY A 69 9.18 5.90 -2.00
C GLY A 69 8.10 6.98 -2.09
N PHE A 70 6.85 6.59 -2.35
CA PHE A 70 5.67 7.47 -2.53
C PHE A 70 5.66 8.29 -3.84
N ILE A 71 6.71 8.27 -4.65
CA ILE A 71 6.91 9.17 -5.79
C ILE A 71 7.15 8.46 -7.11
N SER A 72 7.22 7.13 -7.10
CA SER A 72 7.47 6.29 -8.27
C SER A 72 6.86 4.90 -8.09
N CYS A 73 6.97 4.07 -9.11
CA CYS A 73 6.41 2.73 -9.24
C CYS A 73 4.89 2.72 -9.41
N TYR A 74 4.41 1.56 -9.80
CA TYR A 74 3.00 1.27 -10.04
C TYR A 74 2.75 -0.23 -9.75
N LYS A 75 1.48 -0.63 -9.69
CA LYS A 75 0.98 -1.98 -9.41
C LYS A 75 1.63 -3.13 -10.20
N GLU A 76 2.18 -2.82 -11.38
CA GLU A 76 2.84 -3.82 -12.24
C GLU A 76 4.11 -4.41 -11.60
N MET A 77 4.72 -3.71 -10.64
CA MET A 77 5.90 -4.22 -9.91
C MET A 77 5.61 -5.49 -9.14
N ASP A 78 4.39 -5.63 -8.65
CA ASP A 78 3.99 -6.71 -7.76
C ASP A 78 3.24 -7.82 -8.50
N ALA A 79 3.24 -7.77 -9.87
CA ALA A 79 2.54 -8.74 -10.71
C ALA A 79 2.94 -10.19 -10.43
N LEU A 80 4.23 -10.45 -10.19
CA LEU A 80 4.71 -11.80 -9.87
C LEU A 80 4.24 -12.24 -8.48
N PHE A 81 4.30 -11.36 -7.50
CA PHE A 81 3.79 -11.62 -6.14
C PHE A 81 2.30 -11.95 -6.17
N ALA A 82 1.51 -11.12 -6.86
CA ALA A 82 0.07 -11.33 -7.01
C ALA A 82 -0.27 -12.64 -7.73
N ASN A 83 0.42 -12.95 -8.83
CA ASN A 83 0.21 -14.21 -9.56
C ASN A 83 0.56 -15.44 -8.70
N CYS A 84 1.66 -15.38 -7.94
CA CYS A 84 2.05 -16.46 -7.03
C CYS A 84 1.05 -16.67 -5.87
N LEU A 85 0.42 -15.61 -5.37
CA LEU A 85 -0.64 -15.72 -4.35
C LEU A 85 -1.93 -16.26 -4.95
N ALA A 86 -2.32 -15.79 -6.13
CA ALA A 86 -3.50 -16.29 -6.84
C ALA A 86 -3.39 -17.80 -7.14
N GLN A 87 -2.18 -18.29 -7.44
CA GLN A 87 -1.91 -19.73 -7.57
C GLN A 87 -2.14 -20.51 -6.26
N ARG A 88 -2.11 -19.83 -5.12
CA ARG A 88 -2.36 -20.38 -3.78
C ARG A 88 -3.76 -20.10 -3.26
N ASP A 89 -4.71 -19.98 -4.17
CA ASP A 89 -6.13 -19.74 -3.88
C ASP A 89 -6.40 -18.43 -3.10
N PHE A 90 -5.71 -17.34 -3.46
CA PHE A 90 -6.07 -15.98 -3.06
C PHE A 90 -6.64 -15.19 -4.24
N VAL A 91 -7.50 -14.21 -3.96
CA VAL A 91 -7.83 -13.13 -4.89
C VAL A 91 -7.00 -11.91 -4.52
N VAL A 92 -6.18 -11.42 -5.45
CA VAL A 92 -5.22 -10.35 -5.16
C VAL A 92 -5.56 -9.09 -5.94
N PHE A 93 -5.74 -7.98 -5.22
CA PHE A 93 -5.97 -6.66 -5.78
C PHE A 93 -4.70 -5.82 -5.63
N CYS A 94 -3.99 -5.59 -6.74
CA CYS A 94 -2.82 -4.69 -6.78
C CYS A 94 -3.28 -3.27 -7.07
N VAL A 95 -3.07 -2.36 -6.13
CA VAL A 95 -3.65 -1.02 -6.15
C VAL A 95 -2.61 0.02 -6.52
N ASN A 96 -2.91 0.86 -7.53
CA ASN A 96 -2.22 2.12 -7.75
C ASN A 96 -2.77 3.22 -6.83
N TYR A 97 -1.97 4.26 -6.62
CA TYR A 97 -2.34 5.47 -5.89
C TYR A 97 -1.58 6.68 -6.45
N ARG A 98 -2.10 7.89 -6.27
CA ARG A 98 -1.45 9.14 -6.75
C ARG A 98 -0.04 9.27 -6.18
N LEU A 99 0.93 9.53 -7.04
CA LEU A 99 2.31 9.72 -6.62
C LEU A 99 2.49 11.12 -5.98
N ALA A 100 3.18 11.19 -4.84
CA ALA A 100 3.27 12.39 -4.00
C ALA A 100 3.93 13.61 -4.68
N TYR A 101 4.64 13.42 -5.79
CA TYR A 101 5.28 14.51 -6.53
C TYR A 101 4.93 14.44 -8.02
N PRO A 102 4.63 15.57 -8.68
CA PRO A 102 4.76 16.97 -8.20
C PRO A 102 3.51 17.56 -7.53
N ARG A 103 2.33 16.93 -7.67
CA ARG A 103 1.03 17.55 -7.38
C ARG A 103 0.41 17.11 -6.07
N PHE A 104 0.65 15.86 -5.70
CA PHE A 104 -0.01 15.18 -4.60
C PHE A 104 0.92 14.97 -3.40
N ASN A 105 0.43 14.39 -2.34
CA ASN A 105 1.14 14.15 -1.09
C ASN A 105 0.66 12.85 -0.43
N VAL A 106 1.26 12.43 0.67
CA VAL A 106 0.92 11.17 1.34
C VAL A 106 -0.50 11.12 1.89
N PHE A 107 -1.10 12.27 2.21
CA PHE A 107 -2.50 12.29 2.66
C PHE A 107 -3.45 11.95 1.52
N ASP A 108 -3.16 12.44 0.30
CA ASP A 108 -3.91 12.06 -0.91
C ASP A 108 -3.81 10.55 -1.18
N GLN A 109 -2.62 9.96 -0.95
CA GLN A 109 -2.40 8.51 -1.13
C GLN A 109 -3.21 7.67 -0.15
N ILE A 110 -3.34 8.11 1.10
CA ILE A 110 -4.18 7.44 2.10
C ILE A 110 -5.65 7.49 1.68
N GLU A 111 -6.11 8.63 1.16
CA GLU A 111 -7.47 8.77 0.62
C GLU A 111 -7.70 7.86 -0.59
N ASP A 112 -6.69 7.69 -1.46
CA ASP A 112 -6.77 6.80 -2.62
C ASP A 112 -6.90 5.34 -2.20
N ILE A 113 -6.09 4.88 -1.25
CA ILE A 113 -6.22 3.52 -0.72
C ILE A 113 -7.59 3.31 -0.09
N ALA A 114 -8.09 4.31 0.65
CA ALA A 114 -9.42 4.27 1.22
C ALA A 114 -10.52 4.14 0.15
N ASN A 115 -10.39 4.85 -0.97
CA ASN A 115 -11.32 4.75 -2.10
C ASN A 115 -11.21 3.39 -2.82
N ALA A 116 -9.98 2.89 -3.02
CA ALA A 116 -9.76 1.56 -3.58
C ALA A 116 -10.42 0.48 -2.72
N MET A 117 -10.29 0.58 -1.40
CA MET A 117 -10.91 -0.37 -0.48
C MET A 117 -12.44 -0.34 -0.53
N ARG A 118 -13.04 0.86 -0.64
CA ARG A 118 -14.50 0.97 -0.83
C ARG A 118 -14.95 0.22 -2.09
N TRP A 119 -14.21 0.39 -3.17
CA TRP A 119 -14.49 -0.30 -4.43
C TRP A 119 -14.28 -1.81 -4.29
N ILE A 120 -13.17 -2.27 -3.69
CA ILE A 120 -12.84 -3.69 -3.53
C ILE A 120 -13.92 -4.40 -2.73
N VAL A 121 -14.30 -3.87 -1.57
CA VAL A 121 -15.33 -4.48 -0.70
C VAL A 121 -16.66 -4.63 -1.44
N SER A 122 -17.01 -3.68 -2.32
CA SER A 122 -18.25 -3.73 -3.10
C SER A 122 -18.18 -4.62 -4.33
N ASN A 123 -17.00 -5.07 -4.75
CA ASN A 123 -16.83 -5.76 -6.03
C ASN A 123 -16.05 -7.08 -5.97
N ALA A 124 -15.43 -7.43 -4.84
CA ALA A 124 -14.57 -8.61 -4.73
C ALA A 124 -15.27 -9.92 -5.09
N GLU A 125 -16.55 -10.05 -4.78
CA GLU A 125 -17.36 -11.22 -5.11
C GLU A 125 -17.40 -11.53 -6.62
N LYS A 126 -17.30 -10.50 -7.49
CA LYS A 126 -17.23 -10.68 -8.94
C LYS A 126 -15.99 -11.46 -9.40
N TYR A 127 -14.99 -11.53 -8.52
CA TYR A 127 -13.70 -12.19 -8.73
C TYR A 127 -13.53 -13.37 -7.77
N GLU A 128 -14.62 -13.87 -7.19
CA GLU A 128 -14.62 -14.96 -6.22
C GLU A 128 -13.85 -14.60 -4.91
N GLY A 129 -13.79 -13.32 -4.54
CA GLY A 129 -13.15 -12.86 -3.31
C GLY A 129 -14.11 -12.83 -2.12
N ASP A 130 -13.68 -13.41 -0.99
CA ASP A 130 -14.39 -13.35 0.29
C ASP A 130 -13.93 -12.12 1.09
N THR A 131 -14.78 -11.13 1.18
CA THR A 131 -14.49 -9.90 1.96
C THR A 131 -14.56 -10.10 3.48
N ASN A 132 -15.01 -11.25 3.96
CA ASN A 132 -14.90 -11.62 5.37
C ASN A 132 -13.49 -12.11 5.74
N GLU A 133 -12.65 -12.45 4.75
CA GLU A 133 -11.28 -12.92 4.97
C GLU A 133 -10.27 -12.09 4.18
N MET A 134 -9.98 -10.88 4.66
CA MET A 134 -9.10 -9.93 3.99
C MET A 134 -7.75 -9.78 4.68
N TYR A 135 -6.72 -9.66 3.86
CA TYR A 135 -5.34 -9.33 4.25
C TYR A 135 -4.86 -8.12 3.48
N ILE A 136 -3.99 -7.32 4.08
CA ILE A 136 -3.38 -6.17 3.41
C ILE A 136 -1.86 -6.32 3.39
N ALA A 137 -1.27 -6.16 2.23
CA ALA A 137 0.18 -6.21 2.01
C ALA A 137 0.70 -4.83 1.60
N GLY A 138 1.89 -4.48 2.06
CA GLY A 138 2.53 -3.23 1.66
C GLY A 138 4.04 -3.37 1.54
N HIS A 139 4.56 -2.97 0.38
CA HIS A 139 5.98 -3.01 0.07
C HIS A 139 6.62 -1.62 0.27
N SER A 140 7.68 -1.52 1.05
CA SER A 140 8.43 -0.28 1.26
C SER A 140 7.50 0.89 1.69
N ALA A 141 7.29 1.90 0.83
CA ALA A 141 6.36 3.01 1.06
C ALA A 141 4.90 2.54 1.22
N GLY A 142 4.50 1.49 0.49
CA GLY A 142 3.19 0.87 0.64
C GLY A 142 2.92 0.34 2.04
N GLY A 143 3.97 -0.01 2.79
CA GLY A 143 3.84 -0.42 4.19
C GLY A 143 3.23 0.66 5.09
N VAL A 144 3.57 1.95 4.88
CA VAL A 144 2.93 3.07 5.58
C VAL A 144 1.45 3.15 5.25
N LEU A 145 1.10 2.98 3.96
CA LEU A 145 -0.28 3.05 3.50
C LEU A 145 -1.11 1.88 4.03
N ALA A 146 -0.53 0.68 4.07
CA ALA A 146 -1.17 -0.51 4.65
C ALA A 146 -1.44 -0.35 6.15
N ILE A 147 -0.47 0.18 6.92
CA ILE A 147 -0.66 0.49 8.35
C ILE A 147 -1.75 1.56 8.53
N ALA A 148 -1.69 2.65 7.75
CA ALA A 148 -2.66 3.73 7.84
C ALA A 148 -4.08 3.25 7.54
N GLU A 149 -4.28 2.47 6.48
CA GLU A 149 -5.59 1.88 6.14
C GLU A 149 -6.09 0.93 7.23
N SER A 150 -5.22 0.11 7.80
CA SER A 150 -5.59 -0.78 8.90
C SER A 150 -6.01 -0.02 10.17
N LEU A 151 -5.36 1.12 10.46
CA LEU A 151 -5.74 2.00 11.57
C LEU A 151 -7.05 2.73 11.31
N LEU A 152 -7.35 3.12 10.07
CA LEU A 152 -8.64 3.70 9.69
C LEU A 152 -9.82 2.75 9.98
N CYS A 153 -9.61 1.44 10.00
CA CYS A 153 -10.67 0.49 10.38
C CYS A 153 -11.05 0.59 11.86
N THR A 154 -10.15 1.04 12.73
CA THR A 154 -10.34 1.00 14.20
C THR A 154 -10.32 2.36 14.89
N ASP A 155 -9.88 3.42 14.21
CA ASP A 155 -9.76 4.77 14.77
C ASP A 155 -10.72 5.75 14.08
N GLU A 156 -11.84 6.03 14.75
CA GLU A 156 -12.84 7.00 14.30
C GLU A 156 -12.27 8.42 14.16
N LYS A 157 -11.45 8.86 15.11
CA LYS A 157 -10.85 10.21 15.07
C LYS A 157 -9.88 10.35 13.89
N MET A 158 -9.17 9.27 13.52
CA MET A 158 -8.37 9.28 12.33
C MET A 158 -9.25 9.38 11.08
N ARG A 159 -10.37 8.64 11.00
CA ARG A 159 -11.32 8.76 9.89
C ARG A 159 -11.87 10.19 9.76
N GLU A 160 -12.30 10.79 10.86
CA GLU A 160 -12.77 12.18 10.89
C GLU A 160 -11.71 13.15 10.35
N ALA A 161 -10.46 13.04 10.83
CA ALA A 161 -9.35 13.90 10.39
C ALA A 161 -9.06 13.75 8.88
N PHE A 162 -9.26 12.57 8.32
CA PHE A 162 -9.06 12.29 6.88
C PHE A 162 -10.34 12.48 6.06
N HIS A 163 -11.50 12.76 6.67
CA HIS A 163 -12.81 12.81 6.04
C HIS A 163 -13.19 11.50 5.32
N ILE A 164 -12.86 10.39 5.96
CA ILE A 164 -13.11 9.04 5.46
C ILE A 164 -14.30 8.44 6.20
N GLU A 165 -15.24 7.88 5.45
CA GLU A 165 -16.42 7.21 5.98
C GLU A 165 -16.07 5.99 6.85
N ASP A 166 -17.04 5.55 7.67
CA ASP A 166 -16.88 4.37 8.51
C ASP A 166 -16.55 3.11 7.70
N ARG A 167 -15.72 2.24 8.30
CA ARG A 167 -15.25 0.99 7.71
C ARG A 167 -16.05 -0.17 8.29
N LYS A 168 -16.81 -0.83 7.43
CA LYS A 168 -17.60 -2.02 7.81
C LYS A 168 -16.84 -3.34 7.58
N TYR A 169 -15.51 -3.29 7.57
CA TYR A 169 -14.63 -4.43 7.36
C TYR A 169 -13.38 -4.32 8.24
N THR A 170 -12.70 -5.43 8.42
CA THR A 170 -11.43 -5.53 9.14
C THR A 170 -10.48 -6.44 8.38
N TYR A 171 -9.20 -6.40 8.74
CA TYR A 171 -8.19 -7.29 8.20
C TYR A 171 -7.87 -8.42 9.16
N HIS A 172 -7.70 -9.64 8.65
CA HIS A 172 -7.21 -10.80 9.39
C HIS A 172 -5.70 -10.74 9.62
N GLY A 173 -4.98 -10.06 8.74
CA GLY A 173 -3.54 -9.88 8.86
C GLY A 173 -2.97 -8.78 7.99
N ILE A 174 -1.79 -8.32 8.38
CA ILE A 174 -0.99 -7.32 7.66
C ILE A 174 0.34 -7.95 7.27
N ILE A 175 0.78 -7.73 6.03
CA ILE A 175 2.06 -8.18 5.50
C ILE A 175 2.88 -6.94 5.14
N LEU A 176 4.02 -6.75 5.78
CA LEU A 176 4.90 -5.60 5.55
C LEU A 176 6.27 -6.09 5.06
N ASP A 177 6.53 -5.89 3.78
CA ASP A 177 7.79 -6.27 3.16
C ASP A 177 8.72 -5.07 3.00
N CYS A 178 9.88 -5.13 3.67
CA CYS A 178 10.90 -4.07 3.66
C CYS A 178 10.30 -2.68 3.90
N GLY A 179 9.27 -2.60 4.76
CA GLY A 179 8.39 -1.45 4.89
C GLY A 179 9.08 -0.23 5.47
N LEU A 180 8.73 0.93 4.93
CA LEU A 180 8.94 2.19 5.62
C LEU A 180 7.84 2.29 6.69
N MET A 181 8.20 2.19 7.97
CA MET A 181 7.21 2.02 9.03
C MET A 181 7.09 3.22 9.96
N HIS A 182 7.86 4.28 9.72
CA HIS A 182 7.73 5.51 10.48
C HIS A 182 8.40 6.72 9.80
N PHE A 183 7.83 7.90 10.02
CA PHE A 183 8.35 9.18 9.55
C PHE A 183 9.11 9.99 10.61
N TYR A 184 9.16 9.51 11.84
CA TYR A 184 9.52 10.32 13.01
C TYR A 184 11.02 10.59 13.17
N LYS A 185 11.93 9.73 12.72
CA LYS A 185 13.37 9.93 12.95
C LYS A 185 13.92 11.20 12.34
N ASN A 186 14.64 11.98 13.16
CA ASN A 186 15.28 13.25 12.78
C ASN A 186 16.53 13.11 11.89
N ALA A 187 16.85 11.92 11.37
CA ALA A 187 17.95 11.77 10.45
C ALA A 187 17.76 12.62 9.18
N LEU A 188 18.84 13.22 8.70
CA LEU A 188 18.82 14.16 7.56
C LEU A 188 18.18 13.56 6.30
N ALA A 189 18.43 12.25 6.02
CA ALA A 189 17.85 11.51 4.92
C ALA A 189 16.31 11.46 5.00
N TYR A 190 15.74 11.25 6.19
CA TYR A 190 14.28 11.22 6.40
C TYR A 190 13.65 12.60 6.33
N ARG A 191 14.41 13.67 6.65
CA ARG A 191 13.95 15.05 6.48
C ARG A 191 13.74 15.36 5.00
N GLY A 192 14.65 14.93 4.13
CA GLY A 192 14.52 15.07 2.68
C GLY A 192 13.26 14.38 2.15
N MET A 193 13.04 13.12 2.54
CA MET A 193 11.86 12.36 2.17
C MET A 193 10.57 13.02 2.66
N ARG A 194 10.48 13.39 3.94
CA ARG A 194 9.30 14.10 4.46
C ARG A 194 8.94 15.34 3.68
N ASN A 195 9.96 16.15 3.30
CA ASN A 195 9.73 17.34 2.49
C ASN A 195 9.27 17.04 1.06
N MET A 196 9.46 15.81 0.57
CA MET A 196 8.96 15.36 -0.73
C MET A 196 7.52 14.88 -0.66
N VAL A 197 7.17 14.15 0.38
CA VAL A 197 5.90 13.42 0.46
C VAL A 197 4.81 14.16 1.26
N PHE A 198 5.18 15.10 2.12
CA PHE A 198 4.23 15.90 2.88
C PHE A 198 4.04 17.31 2.30
N PRO A 199 2.85 17.91 2.44
CA PRO A 199 2.61 19.30 2.08
C PRO A 199 3.35 20.27 3.03
N LYS A 200 3.51 21.54 2.60
CA LYS A 200 4.07 22.56 3.50
C LYS A 200 3.22 22.71 4.78
N GLY A 201 3.88 22.84 5.91
CA GLY A 201 3.19 23.03 7.20
C GLY A 201 2.54 21.75 7.77
N TYR A 202 2.77 20.60 7.17
CA TYR A 202 2.13 19.32 7.56
C TYR A 202 2.16 19.01 9.05
N LYS A 203 3.18 19.45 9.79
CA LYS A 203 3.29 19.21 11.24
C LYS A 203 2.19 19.87 12.08
N ARG A 204 1.48 20.85 11.50
CA ARG A 204 0.34 21.55 12.13
C ARG A 204 -1.01 21.00 11.67
N MET A 205 -1.01 20.03 10.77
CA MET A 205 -2.21 19.38 10.25
C MET A 205 -2.58 18.21 11.15
N ASP A 206 -3.84 18.09 11.52
CA ASP A 206 -4.34 17.01 12.39
C ASP A 206 -4.05 15.63 11.82
N LYS A 207 -4.12 15.48 10.49
CA LYS A 207 -3.77 14.23 9.77
C LYS A 207 -2.38 13.71 10.12
N TYR A 208 -1.40 14.59 10.36
CA TYR A 208 -0.01 14.18 10.56
C TYR A 208 0.23 13.38 11.84
N GLN A 209 -0.45 13.70 12.94
CA GLN A 209 -0.28 12.99 14.20
C GLN A 209 -0.59 11.50 14.08
N TYR A 210 -1.54 11.13 13.20
CA TYR A 210 -1.94 9.74 12.97
C TYR A 210 -0.91 8.93 12.16
N LEU A 211 0.05 9.60 11.52
CA LEU A 211 1.15 8.94 10.80
C LEU A 211 2.43 8.81 11.64
N ILE A 212 2.38 9.20 12.92
CA ILE A 212 3.42 8.91 13.90
C ILE A 212 3.04 7.61 14.62
N PHE A 213 3.14 6.49 13.89
CA PHE A 213 2.59 5.20 14.30
C PHE A 213 3.06 4.76 15.68
N GLU A 214 4.32 4.99 16.05
CA GLU A 214 4.86 4.66 17.35
C GLU A 214 4.20 5.39 18.53
N LYS A 215 3.42 6.44 18.27
CA LYS A 215 2.63 7.19 19.25
C LYS A 215 1.13 6.99 19.08
N HIS A 216 0.73 6.18 18.10
CA HIS A 216 -0.68 6.00 17.78
C HIS A 216 -1.36 5.13 18.82
N SER A 217 -2.41 5.61 19.44
CA SER A 217 -3.12 4.94 20.54
C SER A 217 -3.70 3.57 20.16
N LYS A 218 -4.06 3.41 18.88
CA LYS A 218 -4.62 2.17 18.32
C LYS A 218 -3.58 1.25 17.67
N LEU A 219 -2.28 1.54 17.75
CA LEU A 219 -1.26 0.71 17.10
C LEU A 219 -1.34 -0.76 17.55
N LYS A 220 -1.59 -0.99 18.84
CA LYS A 220 -1.69 -2.35 19.42
C LYS A 220 -2.99 -3.08 19.09
N THR A 221 -3.94 -2.42 18.44
CA THR A 221 -5.18 -3.04 17.93
C THR A 221 -5.03 -3.53 16.48
N LEU A 222 -3.89 -3.32 15.86
CA LEU A 222 -3.61 -3.88 14.54
C LEU A 222 -3.76 -5.40 14.54
N PRO A 223 -4.24 -6.00 13.46
CA PRO A 223 -4.31 -7.44 13.32
C PRO A 223 -2.90 -8.07 13.30
N LYS A 224 -2.84 -9.39 13.30
CA LYS A 224 -1.56 -10.12 13.20
C LYS A 224 -0.71 -9.56 12.07
N THR A 225 0.50 -9.12 12.40
CA THR A 225 1.39 -8.45 11.45
C THR A 225 2.64 -9.29 11.19
N VAL A 226 2.86 -9.64 9.93
CA VAL A 226 4.08 -10.32 9.47
C VAL A 226 5.02 -9.29 8.89
N LEU A 227 6.27 -9.30 9.33
CA LEU A 227 7.31 -8.37 8.91
C LEU A 227 8.40 -9.12 8.14
N PHE A 228 8.61 -8.75 6.88
CA PHE A 228 9.69 -9.27 6.05
C PHE A 228 10.80 -8.24 5.91
N THR A 229 12.04 -8.70 5.96
CA THR A 229 13.23 -7.90 5.65
C THR A 229 14.40 -8.86 5.31
N ASN A 230 15.43 -8.33 4.66
CA ASN A 230 16.62 -9.11 4.35
C ASN A 230 17.92 -8.36 4.76
N LYS A 231 19.07 -9.05 4.66
CA LYS A 231 20.38 -8.49 5.09
C LYS A 231 20.80 -7.25 4.29
N LYS A 232 20.35 -7.12 3.05
CA LYS A 232 20.70 -6.01 2.13
C LYS A 232 19.66 -4.88 2.14
N ASP A 233 18.54 -5.05 2.87
CA ASP A 233 17.51 -4.03 2.98
C ASP A 233 18.02 -2.81 3.76
N THR A 234 17.98 -1.65 3.13
CA THR A 234 18.36 -0.37 3.74
C THR A 234 17.42 0.07 4.86
N LEU A 235 16.18 -0.41 4.84
CA LEU A 235 15.13 -0.15 5.85
C LEU A 235 15.08 -1.20 6.96
N ARG A 236 15.96 -2.22 6.93
CA ARG A 236 15.99 -3.32 7.89
C ARG A 236 15.93 -2.86 9.36
N LYS A 237 16.64 -1.79 9.71
CA LYS A 237 16.62 -1.23 11.07
C LYS A 237 15.23 -0.67 11.45
N MET A 238 14.45 -0.20 10.48
CA MET A 238 13.07 0.24 10.71
C MET A 238 12.16 -0.95 11.00
N THR A 239 12.30 -2.04 10.25
CA THR A 239 11.53 -3.27 10.49
C THR A 239 11.75 -3.80 11.91
N TYR A 240 13.01 -3.88 12.37
CA TYR A 240 13.31 -4.29 13.75
C TYR A 240 12.82 -3.30 14.80
N TYR A 241 12.86 -2.01 14.50
CA TYR A 241 12.30 -0.99 15.39
C TYR A 241 10.80 -1.16 15.52
N PHE A 242 10.09 -1.28 14.38
CA PHE A 242 8.64 -1.40 14.37
C PHE A 242 8.15 -2.69 15.07
N LYS A 243 8.87 -3.81 14.89
CA LYS A 243 8.61 -5.05 15.64
C LYS A 243 8.59 -4.84 17.17
N ARG A 244 9.37 -3.90 17.69
CA ARG A 244 9.42 -3.61 19.14
C ARG A 244 8.33 -2.65 19.60
N VAL A 245 7.73 -1.95 18.67
CA VAL A 245 6.66 -0.97 18.94
C VAL A 245 5.27 -1.64 18.87
N LEU A 246 5.11 -2.65 18.00
CA LEU A 246 3.96 -3.56 17.97
C LEU A 246 3.88 -4.42 19.23
#